data_394e821752759e7d192685455bf613e6
#
_entry.id   394e821752759e7d192685455bf613e6
#
_cell.length_a   1.000
_cell.length_b   1.000
_cell.length_c   1.000
_cell.angle_alpha   90.00
_cell.angle_beta   90.00
_cell.angle_gamma   90.00
#
_symmetry.space_group_name_H-M   'P 1'
#
loop_
_entity.id
_entity.type
_entity.pdbx_description
1 polymer ?
#
loop_
_entity_poly.entity_id
_entity_poly.type
_entity_poly.pdbx_seq_one_letter_code
_entity_poly.pdbx_strand_id
1 'polypeptide(L)'
;MTLTQMRHAKLWFAGEAANWPLAAYELDELQEGMQDAATFHPTHKDAPLPLPGLIEKIMKDPVDQLQKAIAARDGTDFTQRFDGLTEACNACHRATNFGFNVVTRPSTNVYTNQSFRLPQ
;
A
#
# COMPACT_ATOMS: atom_id res chain seq x y z
N MET A 1 9.40 -3.03 6.71
CA MET A 1 8.08 -2.48 6.30
C MET A 1 7.92 -0.97 6.54
N THR A 2 8.90 -0.31 7.15
CA THR A 2 8.85 1.16 7.36
C THR A 2 8.71 1.91 6.03
N LEU A 3 9.50 1.54 5.02
CA LEU A 3 9.39 2.17 3.69
C LEU A 3 8.04 1.87 3.03
N THR A 4 7.50 0.68 3.24
CA THR A 4 6.19 0.31 2.70
C THR A 4 5.08 1.16 3.31
N GLN A 5 5.14 1.44 4.60
CA GLN A 5 4.18 2.33 5.27
C GLN A 5 4.31 3.77 4.73
N MET A 6 5.51 4.25 4.50
CA MET A 6 5.74 5.56 3.87
C MET A 6 5.14 5.61 2.46
N ARG A 7 5.34 4.55 1.66
CA ARG A 7 4.78 4.47 0.31
C ARG A 7 3.25 4.44 0.33
N HIS A 8 2.67 3.75 1.29
CA HIS A 8 1.22 3.73 1.49
C HIS A 8 0.68 5.15 1.74
N ALA A 9 1.32 5.92 2.62
CA ALA A 9 0.90 7.30 2.90
C ALA A 9 1.05 8.21 1.67
N LYS A 10 2.18 8.14 0.98
CA LYS A 10 2.43 8.97 -0.22
C LYS A 10 1.48 8.61 -1.35
N LEU A 11 1.13 7.33 -1.50
CA LEU A 11 0.15 6.87 -2.47
C LEU A 11 -1.22 7.56 -2.23
N TRP A 12 -1.64 7.64 -0.98
CA TRP A 12 -2.89 8.32 -0.63
C TRP A 12 -2.86 9.80 -1.05
N PHE A 13 -1.81 10.52 -0.67
CA PHE A 13 -1.71 11.95 -0.99
C PHE A 13 -1.61 12.21 -2.50
N ALA A 14 -0.94 11.34 -3.24
CA ALA A 14 -0.86 11.44 -4.69
C ALA A 14 -2.23 11.26 -5.34
N GLY A 15 -2.97 10.23 -4.95
CA GLY A 15 -4.30 9.96 -5.49
C GLY A 15 -5.31 11.04 -5.11
N GLU A 16 -5.24 11.55 -3.89
CA GLU A 16 -6.11 12.64 -3.43
C GLU A 16 -5.87 13.91 -4.24
N ALA A 17 -4.64 14.16 -4.65
CA ALA A 17 -4.27 15.31 -5.49
C ALA A 17 -4.47 15.04 -6.98
N ALA A 18 -5.00 13.89 -7.35
CA ALA A 18 -5.14 13.43 -8.75
C ALA A 18 -3.82 13.44 -9.52
N ASN A 19 -2.71 13.23 -8.81
CA ASN A 19 -1.39 13.05 -9.41
C ASN A 19 -1.21 11.57 -9.74
N TRP A 20 -1.81 11.15 -10.85
CA TRP A 20 -1.87 9.74 -11.21
C TRP A 20 -0.51 9.12 -11.55
N PRO A 21 0.42 9.85 -12.22
CA PRO A 21 1.77 9.31 -12.38
C PRO A 21 2.49 9.02 -11.06
N LEU A 22 2.35 9.93 -10.08
CA LEU A 22 2.96 9.72 -8.76
C LEU A 22 2.25 8.58 -8.02
N ALA A 23 0.92 8.49 -8.12
CA ALA A 23 0.18 7.40 -7.51
C ALA A 23 0.62 6.04 -8.06
N ALA A 24 0.79 5.93 -9.39
CA ALA A 24 1.29 4.71 -10.01
C ALA A 24 2.70 4.37 -9.54
N TYR A 25 3.58 5.36 -9.44
CA TYR A 25 4.94 5.18 -8.94
C TYR A 25 4.95 4.68 -7.49
N GLU A 26 4.17 5.31 -6.62
CA GLU A 26 4.13 4.92 -5.21
C GLU A 26 3.53 3.52 -5.01
N LEU A 27 2.54 3.14 -5.81
CA LEU A 27 1.99 1.78 -5.74
C LEU A 27 3.03 0.74 -6.19
N ASP A 28 3.79 1.04 -7.25
CA ASP A 28 4.86 0.18 -7.72
C ASP A 28 5.94 0.00 -6.65
N GLU A 29 6.35 1.08 -6.00
CA GLU A 29 7.33 1.05 -4.91
C GLU A 29 6.80 0.26 -3.70
N LEU A 30 5.49 0.38 -3.41
CA LEU A 30 4.86 -0.40 -2.35
C LEU A 30 4.92 -1.90 -2.67
N GLN A 31 4.65 -2.27 -3.92
CA GLN A 31 4.76 -3.67 -4.36
C GLN A 31 6.19 -4.19 -4.25
N GLU A 32 7.18 -3.39 -4.63
CA GLU A 32 8.58 -3.76 -4.45
C GLU A 32 8.92 -4.01 -2.98
N GLY A 33 8.41 -3.17 -2.08
CA GLY A 33 8.58 -3.36 -0.64
C GLY A 33 8.00 -4.67 -0.14
N MET A 34 6.83 -5.06 -0.66
CA MET A 34 6.22 -6.35 -0.35
C MET A 34 7.06 -7.52 -0.87
N GLN A 35 7.60 -7.41 -2.08
CA GLN A 35 8.48 -8.43 -2.65
C GLN A 35 9.78 -8.54 -1.87
N ASP A 36 10.35 -7.43 -1.45
CA ASP A 36 11.56 -7.43 -0.63
C ASP A 36 11.31 -8.14 0.71
N ALA A 37 10.17 -7.88 1.35
CA ALA A 37 9.79 -8.58 2.57
C ALA A 37 9.67 -10.08 2.34
N ALA A 38 9.06 -10.49 1.22
CA ALA A 38 8.92 -11.90 0.87
C ALA A 38 10.26 -12.55 0.56
N THR A 39 11.19 -11.82 -0.08
CA THR A 39 12.49 -12.34 -0.50
C THR A 39 13.48 -12.44 0.66
N PHE A 40 13.58 -11.35 1.46
CA PHE A 40 14.59 -11.26 2.52
C PHE A 40 14.10 -11.80 3.86
N HIS A 41 12.80 -11.87 4.06
CA HIS A 41 12.18 -12.36 5.29
C HIS A 41 11.06 -13.37 4.97
N PRO A 42 11.39 -14.50 4.27
CA PRO A 42 10.36 -15.44 3.83
C PRO A 42 9.65 -16.12 4.97
N THR A 43 10.30 -16.20 6.14
CA THR A 43 9.69 -16.71 7.36
C THR A 43 9.91 -15.70 8.48
N HIS A 44 8.89 -15.54 9.32
CA HIS A 44 8.99 -14.73 10.52
C HIS A 44 8.62 -15.61 11.70
N LYS A 45 9.39 -15.56 12.79
CA LYS A 45 9.23 -16.46 13.93
C LYS A 45 7.82 -16.45 14.52
N ASP A 46 7.12 -15.33 14.42
CA ASP A 46 5.76 -15.15 14.97
C ASP A 46 4.67 -15.33 13.91
N ALA A 47 5.05 -15.58 12.66
CA ALA A 47 4.08 -15.78 11.58
C ALA A 47 3.77 -17.28 11.44
N PRO A 48 2.48 -17.67 11.43
CA PRO A 48 2.09 -19.08 11.31
C PRO A 48 2.26 -19.65 9.91
N LEU A 49 2.44 -18.80 8.89
CA LEU A 49 2.55 -19.19 7.48
C LEU A 49 3.75 -18.49 6.85
N PRO A 50 4.35 -19.08 5.77
CA PRO A 50 5.38 -18.42 5.01
C PRO A 50 4.87 -17.10 4.41
N LEU A 51 5.66 -16.01 4.54
CA LEU A 51 5.26 -14.68 4.09
C LEU A 51 4.99 -14.59 2.59
N PRO A 52 5.80 -15.20 1.67
CA PRO A 52 5.56 -15.06 0.24
C PRO A 52 4.16 -15.48 -0.19
N GLY A 53 3.71 -16.66 0.23
CA GLY A 53 2.38 -17.15 -0.11
C GLY A 53 1.27 -16.32 0.52
N LEU A 54 1.46 -15.87 1.75
CA LEU A 54 0.49 -15.05 2.47
C LEU A 54 0.34 -13.68 1.82
N ILE A 55 1.46 -13.02 1.50
CA ILE A 55 1.47 -11.71 0.83
C ILE A 55 0.77 -11.81 -0.52
N GLU A 56 1.13 -12.79 -1.35
CA GLU A 56 0.52 -12.97 -2.65
C GLU A 56 -1.00 -13.18 -2.54
N LYS A 57 -1.41 -14.07 -1.64
CA LYS A 57 -2.82 -14.41 -1.46
C LYS A 57 -3.66 -13.20 -1.04
N ILE A 58 -3.16 -12.39 -0.13
CA ILE A 58 -3.92 -11.29 0.48
C ILE A 58 -3.84 -10.02 -0.36
N MET A 59 -2.67 -9.73 -0.97
CA MET A 59 -2.39 -8.41 -1.57
C MET A 59 -2.68 -8.34 -3.07
N LYS A 60 -2.71 -9.48 -3.78
CA LYS A 60 -2.81 -9.48 -5.23
C LYS A 60 -4.04 -8.73 -5.75
N ASP A 61 -5.22 -9.10 -5.30
CA ASP A 61 -6.46 -8.50 -5.79
C ASP A 61 -6.61 -7.02 -5.41
N PRO A 62 -6.37 -6.61 -4.15
CA PRO A 62 -6.41 -5.18 -3.80
C PRO A 62 -5.44 -4.33 -4.61
N VAL A 63 -4.23 -4.82 -4.87
CA VAL A 63 -3.24 -4.11 -5.68
C VAL A 63 -3.71 -4.00 -7.13
N ASP A 64 -4.16 -5.10 -7.73
CA ASP A 64 -4.64 -5.10 -9.12
C ASP A 64 -5.82 -4.13 -9.31
N GLN A 65 -6.76 -4.11 -8.37
CA GLN A 65 -7.91 -3.22 -8.43
C GLN A 65 -7.49 -1.75 -8.30
N LEU A 66 -6.54 -1.47 -7.42
CA LEU A 66 -6.04 -0.10 -7.25
C LEU A 66 -5.27 0.37 -8.47
N GLN A 67 -4.47 -0.52 -9.10
CA GLN A 67 -3.80 -0.21 -10.37
C GLN A 67 -4.80 0.20 -11.45
N LYS A 68 -5.92 -0.49 -11.54
CA LYS A 68 -6.98 -0.18 -12.52
C LYS A 68 -7.62 1.18 -12.24
N ALA A 69 -7.89 1.50 -10.98
CA ALA A 69 -8.45 2.79 -10.59
C ALA A 69 -7.50 3.94 -10.95
N ILE A 70 -6.20 3.77 -10.71
CA ILE A 70 -5.17 4.75 -11.05
C ILE A 70 -5.09 4.92 -12.57
N ALA A 71 -5.06 3.83 -13.32
CA ALA A 71 -5.02 3.88 -14.78
C ALA A 71 -6.25 4.57 -15.38
N ALA A 72 -7.42 4.38 -14.75
CA ALA A 72 -8.66 5.02 -15.15
C ALA A 72 -8.76 6.48 -14.70
N ARG A 73 -7.84 6.94 -13.84
CA ARG A 73 -7.86 8.29 -13.25
C ARG A 73 -9.17 8.59 -12.53
N ASP A 74 -9.70 7.60 -11.83
CA ASP A 74 -10.99 7.68 -11.14
C ASP A 74 -10.77 7.89 -9.65
N GLY A 75 -10.96 9.12 -9.19
CA GLY A 75 -10.72 9.48 -7.79
C GLY A 75 -11.66 8.79 -6.80
N THR A 76 -12.90 8.58 -7.17
CA THR A 76 -13.88 7.88 -6.32
C THR A 76 -13.50 6.41 -6.17
N ASP A 77 -13.18 5.74 -7.28
CA ASP A 77 -12.77 4.34 -7.26
C ASP A 77 -11.41 4.20 -6.57
N PHE A 78 -10.50 5.14 -6.79
CA PHE A 78 -9.21 5.16 -6.10
C PHE A 78 -9.41 5.12 -4.58
N THR A 79 -10.28 5.96 -4.05
CA THR A 79 -10.53 6.03 -2.60
C THR A 79 -11.02 4.69 -2.06
N GLN A 80 -11.97 4.06 -2.75
CA GLN A 80 -12.50 2.74 -2.35
C GLN A 80 -11.42 1.66 -2.41
N ARG A 81 -10.63 1.64 -3.50
CA ARG A 81 -9.59 0.62 -3.67
C ARG A 81 -8.41 0.85 -2.73
N PHE A 82 -8.10 2.10 -2.41
CA PHE A 82 -7.09 2.40 -1.40
C PHE A 82 -7.51 1.88 -0.02
N ASP A 83 -8.77 2.08 0.37
CA ASP A 83 -9.28 1.51 1.62
C ASP A 83 -9.22 -0.02 1.61
N GLY A 84 -9.49 -0.64 0.46
CA GLY A 84 -9.33 -2.08 0.29
C GLY A 84 -7.90 -2.55 0.47
N LEU A 85 -6.93 -1.81 -0.06
CA LEU A 85 -5.51 -2.08 0.13
C LEU A 85 -5.13 -1.96 1.61
N THR A 86 -5.60 -0.91 2.27
CA THR A 86 -5.35 -0.70 3.71
C THR A 86 -5.90 -1.86 4.55
N GLU A 87 -7.12 -2.31 4.24
CA GLU A 87 -7.70 -3.48 4.93
C GLU A 87 -6.88 -4.75 4.67
N ALA A 88 -6.35 -4.91 3.46
CA ALA A 88 -5.48 -6.05 3.16
C ALA A 88 -4.21 -6.03 4.00
N CYS A 89 -3.60 -4.85 4.19
CA CYS A 89 -2.45 -4.71 5.09
C CYS A 89 -2.80 -5.17 6.51
N ASN A 90 -3.97 -4.76 7.00
CA ASN A 90 -4.43 -5.13 8.34
C ASN A 90 -4.78 -6.62 8.45
N ALA A 91 -5.36 -7.19 7.39
CA ALA A 91 -5.64 -8.63 7.35
C ALA A 91 -4.35 -9.45 7.46
N CYS A 92 -3.29 -9.02 6.77
CA CYS A 92 -1.98 -9.67 6.86
C CYS A 92 -1.41 -9.57 8.27
N HIS A 93 -1.51 -8.41 8.91
CA HIS A 93 -1.06 -8.22 10.28
C HIS A 93 -1.81 -9.16 11.24
N ARG A 94 -3.12 -9.28 11.10
CA ARG A 94 -3.90 -10.22 11.93
C ARG A 94 -3.49 -11.66 11.70
N ALA A 95 -3.26 -12.04 10.44
CA ALA A 95 -2.88 -13.41 10.08
C ALA A 95 -1.49 -13.80 10.59
N THR A 96 -0.63 -12.82 10.87
CA THR A 96 0.73 -13.06 11.34
C THR A 96 0.91 -12.74 12.83
N ASN A 97 -0.19 -12.61 13.57
CA ASN A 97 -0.21 -12.29 15.01
C ASN A 97 0.28 -10.87 15.35
N PHE A 98 0.18 -9.94 14.39
CA PHE A 98 0.50 -8.52 14.59
C PHE A 98 -0.74 -7.64 14.47
N GLY A 99 -1.91 -8.15 14.86
CA GLY A 99 -3.17 -7.41 14.78
C GLY A 99 -3.22 -6.11 15.57
N PHE A 100 -2.30 -5.92 16.51
CA PHE A 100 -2.12 -4.66 17.24
C PHE A 100 -1.47 -3.57 16.40
N ASN A 101 -0.88 -3.93 15.24
CA ASN A 101 -0.26 -2.98 14.30
C ASN A 101 -1.28 -2.67 13.20
N VAL A 102 -2.00 -1.57 13.38
CA VAL A 102 -3.13 -1.20 12.52
C VAL A 102 -2.74 -0.06 11.59
N VAL A 103 -2.87 -0.30 10.29
CA VAL A 103 -2.65 0.72 9.26
C VAL A 103 -3.97 1.44 9.01
N THR A 104 -3.92 2.76 8.89
CA THR A 104 -5.09 3.58 8.62
C THR A 104 -4.86 4.50 7.42
N ARG A 105 -5.94 5.04 6.87
CA ARG A 105 -5.84 6.11 5.88
C ARG A 105 -5.10 7.30 6.51
N PRO A 106 -4.07 7.88 5.83
CA PRO A 106 -3.38 9.04 6.38
C PRO A 106 -4.31 10.23 6.57
N SER A 107 -4.14 10.95 7.67
CA SER A 107 -4.98 12.11 8.00
C SER A 107 -4.26 13.44 7.78
N THR A 108 -2.93 13.45 7.85
CA THR A 108 -2.13 14.67 7.76
C THR A 108 -0.85 14.39 6.97
N ASN A 109 -0.56 15.26 5.99
CA ASN A 109 0.68 15.16 5.23
C ASN A 109 1.84 15.70 6.06
N VAL A 110 2.80 14.82 6.37
CA VAL A 110 4.02 15.18 7.13
C VAL A 110 5.25 15.33 6.22
N TYR A 111 5.09 15.18 4.92
CA TYR A 111 6.20 15.25 3.97
C TYR A 111 6.34 16.68 3.45
N THR A 112 7.02 17.52 4.23
CA THR A 112 7.11 18.96 3.99
C THR A 112 8.03 19.33 2.82
N ASN A 113 8.81 18.38 2.31
CA ASN A 113 9.76 18.58 1.23
C ASN A 113 9.34 17.89 -0.07
N GLN A 114 8.05 17.54 -0.20
CA GLN A 114 7.52 16.93 -1.42
C GLN A 114 6.17 17.54 -1.78
N SER A 115 6.00 17.89 -3.05
CA SER A 115 4.69 18.27 -3.60
C SER A 115 3.98 17.03 -4.14
N PHE A 116 2.71 16.88 -3.77
CA PHE A 116 1.88 15.79 -4.30
C PHE A 116 1.02 16.24 -5.48
N ARG A 117 1.03 17.54 -5.80
CA ARG A 117 0.32 18.06 -6.96
C ARG A 117 1.11 17.80 -8.24
N LEU A 118 0.37 17.63 -9.35
CA LEU A 118 1.02 17.60 -10.67
C LEU A 118 1.74 18.93 -10.93
N PRO A 119 2.95 18.89 -11.48
CA PRO A 119 3.62 20.11 -11.93
C PRO A 119 2.81 20.80 -13.03
N GLN A 120 2.78 22.12 -12.98
CA GLN A 120 2.12 22.93 -14.00
C GLN A 120 3.08 23.30 -15.13
#